data_120248b8898e7075eecb8f0bd336bcfd
#
_entry.id   120248b8898e7075eecb8f0bd336bcfd
#
_cell.length_a   1.000
_cell.length_b   1.000
_cell.length_c   1.000
_cell.angle_alpha   90.00
_cell.angle_beta   90.00
_cell.angle_gamma   90.00
#
_symmetry.space_group_name_H-M   'P 1'
#
loop_
_entity.id
_entity.type
_entity.pdbx_description
1 polymer ?
#
loop_
_entity_poly.entity_id
_entity_poly.type
_entity_poly.pdbx_seq_one_letter_code
_entity_poly.pdbx_strand_id
1 'polypeptide(L)'
;MDMMTQSIALSKRPHVIVATPGRLQDHLENTKGFSLRTLKYLVMDEADRLLDLDFGPIIDKILLNIPKERTTMLFSATMTTKVAKLQRASLRNPVRVEIGTKYSTVSSLQQYYLSVSYTHLRAH
;
A
#
# COMPACT_ATOMS: atom_id res chain seq x y z
N MET A 1 14.75 7.73 12.77
CA MET A 1 15.02 9.00 12.05
C MET A 1 13.97 10.02 12.47
N ASP A 2 14.37 11.24 12.76
CA ASP A 2 13.41 12.25 13.22
C ASP A 2 12.65 12.91 12.07
N MET A 3 11.60 13.63 12.42
CA MET A 3 10.72 14.27 11.43
C MET A 3 11.44 15.32 10.59
N MET A 4 12.34 16.09 11.20
CA MET A 4 13.05 17.15 10.49
C MET A 4 13.98 16.58 9.42
N THR A 5 14.75 15.55 9.76
CA THR A 5 15.63 14.88 8.80
C THR A 5 14.83 14.31 7.64
N GLN A 6 13.68 13.69 7.93
CA GLN A 6 12.80 13.15 6.90
C GLN A 6 12.17 14.25 6.06
N SER A 7 11.77 15.36 6.66
CA SER A 7 11.22 16.50 5.93
C SER A 7 12.23 17.06 4.92
N ILE A 8 13.48 17.14 5.30
CA ILE A 8 14.56 17.59 4.39
C ILE A 8 14.70 16.62 3.22
N ALA A 9 14.71 15.31 3.52
CA ALA A 9 14.80 14.30 2.47
C ALA A 9 13.60 14.36 1.51
N LEU A 10 12.40 14.56 2.05
CA LEU A 10 11.19 14.65 1.24
C LEU A 10 11.15 15.91 0.37
N SER A 11 11.77 17.01 0.83
CA SER A 11 11.84 18.24 0.05
C SER A 11 12.63 18.08 -1.24
N LYS A 12 13.48 17.07 -1.32
CA LYS A 12 14.27 16.74 -2.52
C LYS A 12 13.47 15.97 -3.58
N ARG A 13 12.20 15.71 -3.32
CA ARG A 13 11.28 15.01 -4.21
C ARG A 13 11.81 13.64 -4.64
N PRO A 14 12.01 12.71 -3.70
CA PRO A 14 12.51 11.37 -4.04
C PRO A 14 11.52 10.62 -4.93
N HIS A 15 12.03 9.76 -5.79
CA HIS A 15 11.19 8.97 -6.69
C HIS A 15 10.52 7.81 -5.98
N VAL A 16 11.14 7.28 -4.93
CA VAL A 16 10.60 6.15 -4.16
C VAL A 16 10.61 6.51 -2.69
N ILE A 17 9.46 6.28 -2.05
CA ILE A 17 9.31 6.48 -0.61
C ILE A 17 8.89 5.16 0.01
N VAL A 18 9.62 4.71 1.02
CA VAL A 18 9.26 3.54 1.82
C VAL A 18 8.92 4.05 3.22
N ALA A 19 7.72 3.77 3.67
CA ALA A 19 7.22 4.37 4.91
C ALA A 19 6.24 3.44 5.62
N THR A 20 6.05 3.71 6.91
CA THR A 20 4.92 3.15 7.66
C THR A 20 3.75 4.14 7.56
N PRO A 21 2.49 3.65 7.69
CA PRO A 21 1.34 4.52 7.49
C PRO A 21 1.29 5.73 8.41
N GLY A 22 1.59 5.54 9.70
CA GLY A 22 1.50 6.62 10.67
C GLY A 22 2.47 7.75 10.38
N ARG A 23 3.72 7.41 10.10
CA ARG A 23 4.74 8.41 9.80
C ARG A 23 4.46 9.11 8.46
N LEU A 24 4.00 8.36 7.48
CA LEU A 24 3.64 8.95 6.19
C LEU A 24 2.50 9.95 6.34
N GLN A 25 1.45 9.57 7.08
CA GLN A 25 0.32 10.46 7.32
C GLN A 25 0.76 11.72 8.08
N ASP A 26 1.65 11.58 9.04
CA ASP A 26 2.21 12.71 9.78
C ASP A 26 2.88 13.71 8.82
N HIS A 27 3.69 13.21 7.88
CA HIS A 27 4.31 14.08 6.89
C HIS A 27 3.30 14.73 5.95
N LEU A 28 2.26 14.00 5.55
CA LEU A 28 1.22 14.56 4.69
C LEU A 28 0.48 15.70 5.37
N GLU A 29 0.29 15.62 6.68
CA GLU A 29 -0.40 16.65 7.44
C GLU A 29 0.50 17.83 7.82
N ASN A 30 1.76 17.56 8.17
CA ASN A 30 2.60 18.53 8.87
C ASN A 30 3.85 18.96 8.10
N THR A 31 4.27 18.24 7.08
CA THR A 31 5.44 18.62 6.30
C THR A 31 5.02 19.52 5.15
N LYS A 32 5.33 20.78 5.28
CA LYS A 32 4.94 21.79 4.31
C LYS A 32 5.58 21.54 2.95
N GLY A 33 4.77 21.58 1.90
CA GLY A 33 5.25 21.36 0.54
C GLY A 33 5.35 19.90 0.12
N PHE A 34 5.10 18.96 1.04
CA PHE A 34 5.08 17.55 0.71
C PHE A 34 3.67 17.12 0.34
N SER A 35 3.54 16.46 -0.80
CA SER A 35 2.28 15.86 -1.22
C SER A 35 2.54 14.64 -2.09
N LEU A 36 1.53 13.79 -2.22
CA LEU A 36 1.58 12.61 -3.08
C LEU A 36 0.69 12.76 -4.31
N ARG A 37 0.40 14.00 -4.71
CA ARG A 37 -0.53 14.26 -5.82
C ARG A 37 -0.04 13.76 -7.18
N THR A 38 1.25 13.48 -7.31
CA THR A 38 1.83 12.95 -8.55
C THR A 38 2.21 11.48 -8.44
N LEU A 39 1.75 10.81 -7.39
CA LEU A 39 2.03 9.41 -7.17
C LEU A 39 1.50 8.56 -8.32
N LYS A 40 2.33 7.63 -8.82
CA LYS A 40 1.95 6.71 -9.88
C LYS A 40 1.80 5.28 -9.41
N TYR A 41 2.53 4.89 -8.38
CA TYR A 41 2.54 3.52 -7.87
C TYR A 41 2.37 3.53 -6.36
N LEU A 42 1.40 2.75 -5.89
CA LEU A 42 1.22 2.51 -4.46
C LEU A 42 1.39 1.01 -4.21
N VAL A 43 2.27 0.67 -3.28
CA VAL A 43 2.46 -0.71 -2.85
C VAL A 43 2.13 -0.80 -1.37
N MET A 44 1.19 -1.68 -1.05
CA MET A 44 0.84 -2.00 0.34
C MET A 44 1.32 -3.42 0.63
N ASP A 45 2.34 -3.54 1.45
CA ASP A 45 2.93 -4.81 1.80
C ASP A 45 2.47 -5.24 3.19
N GLU A 46 2.33 -6.56 3.36
CA GLU A 46 1.83 -7.14 4.62
C GLU A 46 0.51 -6.50 5.07
N ALA A 47 -0.44 -6.42 4.13
CA ALA A 47 -1.69 -5.71 4.37
C ALA A 47 -2.50 -6.30 5.52
N ASP A 48 -2.50 -7.62 5.69
CA ASP A 48 -3.17 -8.27 6.82
C ASP A 48 -2.61 -7.79 8.16
N ARG A 49 -1.29 -7.67 8.25
CA ARG A 49 -0.63 -7.20 9.45
C ARG A 49 -0.92 -5.72 9.72
N LEU A 50 -0.90 -4.90 8.69
CA LEU A 50 -1.25 -3.48 8.83
C LEU A 50 -2.65 -3.31 9.41
N LEU A 51 -3.60 -4.10 8.94
CA LEU A 51 -4.97 -4.01 9.42
C LEU A 51 -5.14 -4.57 10.83
N ASP A 52 -4.40 -5.63 11.17
CA ASP A 52 -4.41 -6.18 12.52
C ASP A 52 -3.81 -5.22 13.54
N LEU A 53 -2.91 -4.33 13.12
CA LEU A 53 -2.32 -3.29 13.95
C LEU A 53 -3.14 -1.99 13.95
N ASP A 54 -4.37 -2.03 13.44
CA ASP A 54 -5.33 -0.92 13.42
C ASP A 54 -4.91 0.28 12.58
N PHE A 55 -4.12 0.06 11.52
CA PHE A 55 -3.75 1.12 10.59
C PHE A 55 -4.81 1.40 9.51
N GLY A 56 -5.94 0.69 9.54
CA GLY A 56 -7.01 0.87 8.56
C GLY A 56 -7.46 2.32 8.39
N PRO A 57 -7.84 3.03 9.47
CA PRO A 57 -8.27 4.43 9.35
C PRO A 57 -7.21 5.35 8.79
N ILE A 58 -5.94 5.11 9.12
CA ILE A 58 -4.82 5.91 8.61
C ILE A 58 -4.62 5.65 7.12
N ILE A 59 -4.69 4.39 6.71
CA ILE A 59 -4.58 4.02 5.30
C ILE A 59 -5.72 4.67 4.50
N ASP A 60 -6.94 4.70 5.03
CA ASP A 60 -8.07 5.37 4.39
C ASP A 60 -7.78 6.85 4.15
N LYS A 61 -7.20 7.53 5.13
CA LYS A 61 -6.81 8.94 4.97
C LYS A 61 -5.75 9.12 3.89
N ILE A 62 -4.76 8.22 3.85
CA ILE A 62 -3.71 8.28 2.82
C ILE A 62 -4.34 8.10 1.44
N LEU A 63 -5.25 7.15 1.28
CA LEU A 63 -5.90 6.89 0.00
C LEU A 63 -6.68 8.10 -0.51
N LEU A 64 -7.21 8.92 0.38
CA LEU A 64 -7.91 10.14 -0.01
C LEU A 64 -6.98 11.22 -0.56
N ASN A 65 -5.70 11.15 -0.25
CA ASN A 65 -4.71 12.16 -0.62
C ASN A 65 -3.85 11.77 -1.82
N ILE A 66 -4.16 10.66 -2.47
CA ILE A 66 -3.40 10.20 -3.63
C ILE A 66 -4.29 10.18 -4.87
N PRO A 67 -3.68 10.25 -6.08
CA PRO A 67 -4.47 10.24 -7.31
C PRO A 67 -5.23 8.93 -7.50
N LYS A 68 -6.43 9.02 -8.06
CA LYS A 68 -7.20 7.83 -8.41
C LYS A 68 -6.56 7.09 -9.58
N GLU A 69 -5.94 7.81 -10.49
CA GLU A 69 -5.18 7.25 -11.61
C GLU A 69 -3.80 6.83 -11.11
N ARG A 70 -3.69 5.57 -10.73
CA ARG A 70 -2.45 5.01 -10.21
C ARG A 70 -2.42 3.51 -10.41
N THR A 71 -1.25 2.91 -10.32
CA THR A 71 -1.11 1.46 -10.20
C THR A 71 -1.01 1.13 -8.71
N THR A 72 -1.88 0.24 -8.25
CA THR A 72 -1.90 -0.17 -6.84
C THR A 72 -1.64 -1.67 -6.75
N MET A 73 -0.72 -2.04 -5.89
CA MET A 73 -0.37 -3.44 -5.61
C MET A 73 -0.54 -3.70 -4.13
N LEU A 74 -1.20 -4.79 -3.81
CA LEU A 74 -1.47 -5.18 -2.44
C LEU A 74 -0.92 -6.58 -2.21
N PHE A 75 -0.05 -6.71 -1.23
CA PHE A 75 0.56 -7.99 -0.85
C PHE A 75 0.09 -8.36 0.54
N SER A 76 -0.36 -9.61 0.68
CA SER A 76 -0.84 -10.11 1.96
C SER A 76 -0.65 -11.62 2.03
N ALA A 77 -0.28 -12.13 3.20
CA ALA A 77 -0.15 -13.57 3.40
C ALA A 77 -1.51 -14.24 3.52
N THR A 78 -2.54 -13.50 3.95
CA THR A 78 -3.90 -14.01 4.12
C THR A 78 -4.91 -13.07 3.47
N MET A 79 -6.08 -13.60 3.12
CA MET A 79 -7.18 -12.79 2.60
C MET A 79 -8.31 -12.78 3.63
N THR A 80 -8.11 -12.01 4.68
CA THR A 80 -9.13 -11.80 5.71
C THR A 80 -10.24 -10.89 5.19
N THR A 81 -11.35 -10.79 5.92
CA THR A 81 -12.44 -9.87 5.59
C THR A 81 -11.94 -8.44 5.52
N LYS A 82 -11.06 -8.04 6.44
CA LYS A 82 -10.49 -6.70 6.46
C LYS A 82 -9.62 -6.44 5.22
N VAL A 83 -8.80 -7.41 4.82
CA VAL A 83 -7.96 -7.29 3.63
C VAL A 83 -8.81 -7.19 2.37
N ALA A 84 -9.86 -8.02 2.27
CA ALA A 84 -10.78 -7.96 1.15
C ALA A 84 -11.46 -6.58 1.04
N LYS A 85 -11.82 -6.00 2.18
CA LYS A 85 -12.40 -4.66 2.22
C LYS A 85 -11.41 -3.60 1.75
N LEU A 86 -10.16 -3.69 2.20
CA LEU A 86 -9.10 -2.78 1.76
C LEU A 86 -8.85 -2.93 0.26
N GLN A 87 -8.84 -4.15 -0.24
CA GLN A 87 -8.69 -4.41 -1.67
C GLN A 87 -9.78 -3.70 -2.48
N ARG A 88 -11.04 -3.82 -2.06
CA ARG A 88 -12.14 -3.15 -2.76
C ARG A 88 -12.04 -1.63 -2.72
N ALA A 89 -11.53 -1.09 -1.61
CA ALA A 89 -11.39 0.34 -1.43
C ALA A 89 -10.21 0.94 -2.22
N SER A 90 -9.16 0.17 -2.44
CA SER A 90 -7.90 0.68 -2.97
C SER A 90 -7.56 0.22 -4.39
N LEU A 91 -8.17 -0.86 -4.86
CA LEU A 91 -7.88 -1.45 -6.17
C LEU A 91 -9.11 -1.37 -7.07
N ARG A 92 -8.87 -1.12 -8.35
CA ARG A 92 -9.90 -1.11 -9.37
C ARG A 92 -9.61 -2.26 -10.34
N ASN A 93 -10.59 -3.17 -10.52
CA ASN A 93 -10.45 -4.36 -11.39
C ASN A 93 -9.16 -5.13 -11.10
N PRO A 94 -8.95 -5.59 -9.85
CA PRO A 94 -7.70 -6.22 -9.49
C PRO A 94 -7.48 -7.56 -10.20
N VAL A 95 -6.22 -7.84 -10.52
CA VAL A 95 -5.79 -9.17 -10.94
C VAL A 95 -5.19 -9.85 -9.71
N ARG A 96 -5.68 -11.04 -9.39
CA ARG A 96 -5.22 -11.79 -8.23
C ARG A 96 -4.21 -12.84 -8.65
N VAL A 97 -3.06 -12.82 -8.00
CA VAL A 97 -2.01 -13.83 -8.16
C VAL A 97 -1.79 -14.48 -6.80
N GLU A 98 -1.95 -15.79 -6.75
CA GLU A 98 -1.75 -16.57 -5.54
C GLU A 98 -0.51 -17.44 -5.71
N ILE A 99 0.41 -17.32 -4.75
CA ILE A 99 1.66 -18.08 -4.77
C ILE A 99 1.52 -19.23 -3.79
N GLY A 100 1.87 -20.42 -4.26
CA GLY A 100 1.72 -21.66 -3.52
C GLY A 100 0.63 -22.51 -4.15
N THR A 101 0.53 -23.75 -3.69
CA THR A 101 -0.48 -24.66 -4.19
C THR A 101 -1.59 -24.82 -3.17
N LYS A 102 -2.81 -24.99 -3.68
CA LYS A 102 -4.01 -25.19 -2.87
C LYS A 102 -3.89 -26.41 -1.94
N TYR A 103 -3.08 -27.37 -2.33
CA TYR A 103 -2.94 -28.63 -1.59
C TYR A 103 -1.62 -28.74 -0.83
N SER A 104 -0.80 -27.72 -0.84
CA SER A 104 0.46 -27.73 -0.13
C SER A 104 0.23 -27.54 1.36
N THR A 105 0.72 -28.47 2.17
CA THR A 105 0.53 -28.45 3.60
C THR A 105 1.85 -28.36 4.36
N VAL A 106 2.91 -27.94 3.68
CA VAL A 106 4.21 -27.76 4.32
C VAL A 106 4.12 -26.61 5.30
N SER A 107 4.45 -26.87 6.56
CA SER A 107 4.32 -25.87 7.63
C SER A 107 5.18 -24.64 7.44
N SER A 108 6.27 -24.77 6.69
CA SER A 108 7.15 -23.64 6.36
C SER A 108 6.70 -22.86 5.13
N LEU A 109 5.66 -23.34 4.44
CA LEU A 109 5.17 -22.67 3.24
C LEU A 109 4.41 -21.41 3.62
N GLN A 110 4.79 -20.31 3.00
CA GLN A 110 4.06 -19.05 3.10
C GLN A 110 3.37 -18.80 1.79
N GLN A 111 2.08 -18.45 1.87
CA GLN A 111 1.29 -18.11 0.70
C GLN A 111 1.05 -16.60 0.68
N TYR A 112 1.28 -16.00 -0.47
CA TYR A 112 1.12 -14.57 -0.65
C TYR A 112 0.10 -14.29 -1.73
N TYR A 113 -0.63 -13.20 -1.54
CA TYR A 113 -1.57 -12.72 -2.54
C TYR A 113 -1.07 -11.41 -3.10
N LEU A 114 -1.07 -11.32 -4.41
CA LEU A 114 -0.76 -10.08 -5.11
C LEU A 114 -2.01 -9.65 -5.85
N SER A 115 -2.50 -8.47 -5.53
CA SER A 115 -3.63 -7.88 -6.23
C SER A 115 -3.18 -6.62 -6.94
N VAL A 116 -3.35 -6.58 -8.23
CA VAL A 116 -2.90 -5.46 -9.07
C VAL A 116 -4.12 -4.89 -9.79
N SER A 117 -4.17 -3.57 -9.91
CA SER A 117 -5.22 -2.92 -10.68
C SER A 117 -5.06 -3.27 -12.15
N TYR A 118 -6.10 -3.86 -12.74
CA TYR A 118 -6.09 -4.22 -14.15
C TYR A 118 -5.89 -3.01 -15.06
N THR A 119 -6.44 -1.87 -14.68
CA THR A 119 -6.32 -0.64 -15.47
C THR A 119 -4.85 -0.29 -15.75
N HIS A 120 -3.99 -0.55 -14.77
CA HIS A 120 -2.58 -0.21 -14.89
C HIS A 120 -1.74 -1.28 -15.59
N LEU A 121 -2.19 -2.53 -15.57
CA LEU A 121 -1.51 -3.59 -16.31
C LEU A 121 -1.54 -3.33 -17.81
N ARG A 122 -2.56 -2.65 -18.32
CA ARG A 122 -2.68 -2.31 -19.74
C ARG A 122 -1.69 -1.25 -20.19
N ALA A 123 -1.13 -0.47 -19.27
CA ALA A 123 -0.17 0.58 -19.57
C ALA A 123 1.26 0.03 -19.73
N HIS A 124 1.46 -1.21 -19.40
CA HIS A 124 2.76 -1.90 -19.51
C HIS A 124 2.80 -2.81 -20.74
#